data_74037822aeeb731245e996057e154f17
#
_entry.id   74037822aeeb731245e996057e154f17
#
_cell.length_a   1.000
_cell.length_b   1.000
_cell.length_c   1.000
_cell.angle_alpha   90.00
_cell.angle_beta   90.00
_cell.angle_gamma   90.00
#
_symmetry.space_group_name_H-M   'P 1'
#
loop_
_entity.id
_entity.type
_entity.pdbx_description
1 polymer ?
#
loop_
_entity_poly.entity_id
_entity_poly.type
_entity_poly.pdbx_seq_one_letter_code
_entity_poly.pdbx_strand_id
1 'polypeptide(L)'
;GWDVAKLTPTYEGNEILWNDTTNRFSIISKDTVNSLKRADNGDEKWHNWRFLDNYADNNGYSVYLRDQDFSSNLDLTITTGLDVGDNTEAFNITYNTTDAKTVSIRTNGGTLNVEATDSTISHYGMAASVEFNSVSGSTLNEFGEVQGNITLNKGTLNLKDGSSINSVVLTSTDLTDVKVSQSTNSQINGTVIALDENVKNELASSSSIEVKKDVLEESSNVVLINSENQGNLKNYIDEEKYCLFTSDVKYDTDISIDNKKFVLDLNNYTLTFYQMELVNQSNGTIKNGILISKKSGSSIVVMDGNKLTMEGVNLTNKNAYGIFPYEKSEVILKNTKIKAGVYALGTNASTAQVNSPLISISAYNCEFVTETSDFDNSAVYINVPVVAYFEGCSFNGGRHAAFVRGGTATFKDCTMTVSGKFSPMNKYFETTWGSGNELPTAALTIGNRSTSAYNYSTNVTLLNTKLEVLNNADSMYALYAYGLTKDNYTVTLSYDNNSVLGKTNLNDEIGTVVVTRL
;
A
#
# COMPACT_ATOMS: atom_id res chain seq x y z
N GLY A 1 28.93 -42.60 -13.03
CA GLY A 1 29.02 -41.16 -13.19
C GLY A 1 29.79 -40.83 -14.47
N TRP A 2 29.35 -39.80 -15.13
CA TRP A 2 30.03 -39.28 -16.30
C TRP A 2 31.27 -38.48 -15.85
N ASP A 3 32.37 -38.66 -16.53
CA ASP A 3 33.58 -37.87 -16.29
C ASP A 3 33.52 -36.61 -17.17
N VAL A 4 33.13 -35.49 -16.58
CA VAL A 4 32.93 -34.21 -17.28
C VAL A 4 34.21 -33.76 -17.99
N ALA A 5 35.39 -34.11 -17.45
CA ALA A 5 36.68 -33.75 -18.07
C ALA A 5 36.93 -34.44 -19.42
N LYS A 6 36.14 -35.48 -19.73
CA LYS A 6 36.23 -36.21 -20.99
C LYS A 6 35.20 -35.80 -22.04
N LEU A 7 34.29 -34.91 -21.69
CA LEU A 7 33.28 -34.41 -22.61
C LEU A 7 33.82 -33.21 -23.36
N THR A 8 33.71 -33.25 -24.67
CA THR A 8 34.13 -32.15 -25.55
C THR A 8 32.86 -31.63 -26.26
N PRO A 9 32.62 -30.33 -26.29
CA PRO A 9 31.52 -29.79 -27.06
C PRO A 9 31.71 -30.08 -28.56
N THR A 10 30.62 -30.45 -29.22
CA THR A 10 30.62 -30.76 -30.65
C THR A 10 30.75 -29.53 -31.54
N TYR A 11 30.57 -28.34 -30.96
CA TYR A 11 30.67 -27.09 -31.68
C TYR A 11 31.79 -26.23 -31.08
N GLU A 12 32.61 -25.69 -31.92
CA GLU A 12 33.65 -24.77 -31.52
C GLU A 12 33.06 -23.53 -30.85
N GLY A 13 33.62 -23.11 -29.75
CA GLY A 13 33.14 -21.98 -28.99
C GLY A 13 32.04 -22.28 -27.99
N ASN A 14 31.60 -23.52 -27.84
CA ASN A 14 30.66 -23.92 -26.81
C ASN A 14 31.35 -24.51 -25.58
N GLU A 15 30.73 -24.39 -24.44
CA GLU A 15 31.14 -25.01 -23.17
C GLU A 15 30.13 -26.05 -22.71
N ILE A 16 30.60 -27.09 -22.06
CA ILE A 16 29.77 -28.10 -21.43
C ILE A 16 29.85 -27.89 -19.92
N LEU A 17 28.68 -27.70 -19.32
CA LEU A 17 28.54 -27.49 -17.88
C LEU A 17 27.75 -28.63 -17.27
N TRP A 18 28.21 -29.11 -16.12
CA TRP A 18 27.54 -30.12 -15.34
C TRP A 18 26.80 -29.51 -14.17
N ASN A 19 25.57 -29.93 -13.98
CA ASN A 19 24.75 -29.55 -12.82
C ASN A 19 24.59 -30.73 -11.88
N ASP A 20 25.24 -30.67 -10.72
CA ASP A 20 25.22 -31.73 -9.71
C ASP A 20 23.85 -31.99 -9.09
N THR A 21 23.02 -30.96 -9.04
CA THR A 21 21.69 -31.08 -8.41
C THR A 21 20.69 -31.79 -9.30
N THR A 22 20.75 -31.54 -10.61
CA THR A 22 19.82 -32.15 -11.57
C THR A 22 20.42 -33.34 -12.31
N ASN A 23 21.72 -33.60 -12.13
CA ASN A 23 22.45 -34.61 -12.88
C ASN A 23 22.29 -34.44 -14.40
N ARG A 24 22.38 -33.20 -14.88
CA ARG A 24 22.27 -32.89 -16.31
C ARG A 24 23.46 -32.11 -16.81
N PHE A 25 23.76 -32.31 -18.07
CA PHE A 25 24.66 -31.47 -18.81
C PHE A 25 23.91 -30.34 -19.52
N SER A 26 24.59 -29.23 -19.65
CA SER A 26 24.11 -28.11 -20.44
C SER A 26 25.24 -27.65 -21.35
N ILE A 27 24.91 -27.23 -22.56
CA ILE A 27 25.86 -26.69 -23.51
C ILE A 27 25.47 -25.24 -23.78
N ILE A 28 26.43 -24.33 -23.74
CA ILE A 28 26.21 -22.92 -23.95
C ILE A 28 27.34 -22.32 -24.76
N SER A 29 27.10 -21.34 -25.61
CA SER A 29 28.17 -20.65 -26.31
C SER A 29 28.99 -19.79 -25.35
N LYS A 30 30.26 -19.70 -25.59
CA LYS A 30 31.17 -18.80 -24.84
C LYS A 30 30.71 -17.35 -24.89
N ASP A 31 30.23 -16.91 -26.02
CA ASP A 31 29.74 -15.53 -26.18
C ASP A 31 28.55 -15.27 -25.30
N THR A 32 27.62 -16.22 -25.17
CA THR A 32 26.50 -16.14 -24.26
C THR A 32 26.95 -16.10 -22.80
N VAL A 33 27.84 -16.98 -22.41
CA VAL A 33 28.43 -16.97 -21.04
C VAL A 33 29.06 -15.63 -20.73
N ASN A 34 29.85 -15.09 -21.65
CA ASN A 34 30.52 -13.80 -21.48
C ASN A 34 29.57 -12.60 -21.42
N SER A 35 28.38 -12.73 -21.98
CA SER A 35 27.34 -11.67 -21.93
C SER A 35 26.52 -11.70 -20.65
N LEU A 36 26.56 -12.78 -19.88
CA LEU A 36 25.87 -12.93 -18.63
C LEU A 36 26.78 -12.49 -17.48
N LYS A 37 26.46 -11.38 -16.82
CA LYS A 37 27.25 -10.83 -15.71
C LYS A 37 26.39 -10.58 -14.51
N ARG A 38 26.95 -10.84 -13.33
CA ARG A 38 26.37 -10.38 -12.09
C ARG A 38 26.71 -8.92 -11.86
N ALA A 39 25.71 -8.09 -11.63
CA ALA A 39 25.91 -6.67 -11.39
C ALA A 39 26.43 -6.36 -9.98
N ASP A 40 26.22 -7.28 -9.03
CA ASP A 40 26.49 -7.05 -7.61
C ASP A 40 27.98 -7.03 -7.23
N ASN A 41 28.84 -7.73 -7.96
CA ASN A 41 30.25 -7.80 -7.62
C ASN A 41 31.21 -7.92 -8.82
N GLY A 42 30.73 -7.94 -10.03
CA GLY A 42 31.52 -8.13 -11.22
C GLY A 42 32.22 -9.49 -11.32
N ASP A 43 31.87 -10.44 -10.47
CA ASP A 43 32.53 -11.73 -10.34
C ASP A 43 31.83 -12.75 -11.24
N GLU A 44 32.59 -13.38 -12.13
CA GLU A 44 32.07 -14.38 -13.07
C GLU A 44 31.89 -15.75 -12.41
N LYS A 45 31.08 -15.82 -11.33
CA LYS A 45 30.82 -17.09 -10.62
C LYS A 45 29.68 -17.86 -11.26
N TRP A 46 30.02 -18.67 -12.23
CA TRP A 46 29.10 -19.46 -13.02
C TRP A 46 28.52 -20.70 -12.31
N HIS A 47 29.02 -21.09 -11.17
CA HIS A 47 28.60 -22.31 -10.47
C HIS A 47 27.14 -22.30 -10.00
N ASN A 48 26.53 -21.14 -9.94
CA ASN A 48 25.14 -21.03 -9.54
C ASN A 48 24.16 -21.04 -10.72
N TRP A 49 24.68 -21.16 -11.93
CA TRP A 49 23.88 -21.18 -13.13
C TRP A 49 23.61 -22.59 -13.58
N ARG A 50 22.37 -22.87 -13.96
CA ARG A 50 22.01 -24.07 -14.68
C ARG A 50 21.78 -23.75 -16.13
N PHE A 51 22.51 -24.44 -16.99
CA PHE A 51 22.37 -24.33 -18.42
C PHE A 51 21.68 -25.59 -18.91
N LEU A 52 20.57 -25.45 -19.57
CA LEU A 52 19.88 -26.56 -20.18
C LEU A 52 20.25 -26.67 -21.63
N ASP A 53 20.48 -27.91 -22.00
CA ASP A 53 20.62 -28.33 -23.36
C ASP A 53 19.25 -28.27 -24.06
N ASN A 54 18.89 -27.13 -24.51
CA ASN A 54 17.65 -26.96 -25.27
C ASN A 54 17.91 -26.10 -26.51
N TYR A 55 18.35 -26.76 -27.51
CA TYR A 55 18.68 -26.15 -28.78
C TYR A 55 17.62 -26.41 -29.79
N ALA A 56 16.43 -26.02 -29.52
CA ALA A 56 15.42 -26.33 -30.51
C ALA A 56 15.75 -25.79 -31.89
N ASP A 57 16.41 -24.65 -32.01
CA ASP A 57 16.50 -24.06 -33.35
C ASP A 57 17.48 -22.93 -33.53
N ASN A 58 18.60 -22.92 -32.96
CA ASN A 58 19.64 -21.91 -33.09
C ASN A 58 19.31 -20.49 -32.60
N ASN A 59 18.18 -20.31 -31.90
CA ASN A 59 17.70 -18.98 -31.56
C ASN A 59 17.89 -18.58 -30.10
N GLY A 60 18.46 -19.44 -29.29
CA GLY A 60 18.73 -19.13 -27.90
C GLY A 60 19.08 -20.34 -27.06
N TYR A 61 19.47 -20.07 -25.86
CA TYR A 61 19.83 -21.05 -24.84
C TYR A 61 18.93 -20.85 -23.64
N SER A 62 18.51 -21.96 -23.01
CA SER A 62 17.79 -21.87 -21.76
C SER A 62 18.76 -21.78 -20.60
N VAL A 63 18.63 -20.75 -19.80
CA VAL A 63 19.40 -20.55 -18.58
C VAL A 63 18.49 -20.73 -17.39
N TYR A 64 18.86 -21.63 -16.49
CA TYR A 64 18.24 -21.76 -15.19
C TYR A 64 19.17 -21.21 -14.13
N LEU A 65 18.68 -20.29 -13.35
CA LEU A 65 19.40 -19.72 -12.22
C LEU A 65 19.10 -20.53 -10.97
N ARG A 66 20.15 -20.97 -10.29
CA ARG A 66 20.03 -21.62 -8.98
C ARG A 66 20.03 -20.57 -7.89
N ASP A 67 19.16 -20.77 -6.96
CA ASP A 67 18.80 -19.89 -5.89
C ASP A 67 19.60 -20.02 -4.61
N GLN A 68 20.29 -21.12 -4.41
CA GLN A 68 20.83 -21.49 -3.10
C GLN A 68 21.89 -20.54 -2.54
N ASP A 69 22.45 -19.69 -3.38
CA ASP A 69 23.56 -18.83 -3.01
C ASP A 69 23.28 -17.33 -3.24
N PHE A 70 22.05 -16.96 -3.62
CA PHE A 70 21.67 -15.56 -3.78
C PHE A 70 20.88 -15.10 -2.56
N SER A 71 21.48 -14.27 -1.74
CA SER A 71 20.85 -13.69 -0.55
C SER A 71 20.17 -12.34 -0.84
N SER A 72 20.23 -11.84 -2.06
CA SER A 72 19.70 -10.54 -2.49
C SER A 72 19.32 -10.57 -3.97
N ASN A 73 18.62 -9.54 -4.43
CA ASN A 73 18.32 -9.35 -5.84
C ASN A 73 19.62 -9.35 -6.67
N LEU A 74 19.59 -10.03 -7.80
CA LEU A 74 20.67 -10.11 -8.74
C LEU A 74 20.31 -9.33 -10.00
N ASP A 75 21.17 -8.41 -10.39
CA ASP A 75 21.04 -7.69 -11.66
C ASP A 75 21.79 -8.43 -12.77
N LEU A 76 21.07 -8.77 -13.83
CA LEU A 76 21.61 -9.44 -14.98
C LEU A 76 21.40 -8.62 -16.25
N THR A 77 22.43 -8.54 -17.08
CA THR A 77 22.32 -7.98 -18.43
C THR A 77 22.53 -9.08 -19.45
N ILE A 78 21.53 -9.29 -20.31
CA ILE A 78 21.54 -10.30 -21.35
C ILE A 78 21.50 -9.59 -22.71
N THR A 79 22.47 -9.86 -23.58
CA THR A 79 22.59 -9.20 -24.90
C THR A 79 22.40 -10.15 -26.07
N THR A 80 22.14 -11.42 -25.81
CA THR A 80 21.93 -12.45 -26.83
C THR A 80 20.54 -13.04 -26.77
N GLY A 81 20.10 -13.72 -27.81
CA GLY A 81 18.85 -14.48 -27.80
C GLY A 81 18.98 -15.66 -26.84
N LEU A 82 18.25 -15.60 -25.72
CA LEU A 82 18.39 -16.57 -24.64
C LEU A 82 17.04 -16.85 -24.00
N ASP A 83 16.72 -18.13 -23.82
CA ASP A 83 15.62 -18.54 -22.96
C ASP A 83 16.12 -18.61 -21.51
N VAL A 84 15.59 -17.77 -20.66
CA VAL A 84 15.84 -17.80 -19.23
C VAL A 84 14.81 -18.71 -18.59
N GLY A 85 15.28 -19.84 -18.07
CA GLY A 85 14.40 -20.84 -17.44
C GLY A 85 13.94 -20.47 -16.04
N ASP A 86 13.34 -21.45 -15.35
CA ASP A 86 12.87 -21.27 -13.98
C ASP A 86 14.02 -20.88 -13.06
N ASN A 87 13.82 -19.81 -12.35
CA ASN A 87 14.68 -19.38 -11.25
C ASN A 87 13.87 -19.39 -9.96
N THR A 88 14.51 -19.53 -8.86
CA THR A 88 13.88 -19.65 -7.56
C THR A 88 14.18 -18.45 -6.67
N GLU A 89 15.06 -17.56 -7.11
CA GLU A 89 15.38 -16.31 -6.45
C GLU A 89 14.91 -15.11 -7.26
N ALA A 90 14.50 -14.07 -6.57
CA ALA A 90 14.16 -12.80 -7.18
C ALA A 90 15.44 -12.11 -7.67
N PHE A 91 15.51 -11.77 -8.94
CA PHE A 91 16.59 -10.98 -9.50
C PHE A 91 16.11 -10.11 -10.66
N ASN A 92 16.83 -9.04 -10.91
CA ASN A 92 16.51 -8.10 -11.98
C ASN A 92 17.20 -8.56 -13.27
N ILE A 93 16.44 -8.55 -14.36
CA ILE A 93 16.95 -8.90 -15.69
C ILE A 93 16.86 -7.66 -16.58
N THR A 94 17.98 -7.34 -17.22
CA THR A 94 18.02 -6.37 -18.32
C THR A 94 18.35 -7.12 -19.60
N TYR A 95 17.42 -7.07 -20.57
CA TYR A 95 17.59 -7.67 -21.88
C TYR A 95 17.61 -6.59 -22.96
N ASN A 96 18.75 -6.46 -23.62
CA ASN A 96 18.94 -5.50 -24.70
C ASN A 96 19.30 -6.23 -26.00
N THR A 97 18.62 -5.93 -27.08
CA THR A 97 18.96 -6.46 -28.41
C THR A 97 18.76 -5.41 -29.50
N THR A 98 19.75 -5.34 -30.38
CA THR A 98 19.70 -4.53 -31.61
C THR A 98 19.29 -5.34 -32.85
N ASP A 99 19.16 -6.64 -32.70
CA ASP A 99 18.82 -7.58 -33.77
C ASP A 99 17.46 -8.22 -33.51
N ALA A 100 16.79 -8.61 -34.57
CA ALA A 100 15.54 -9.36 -34.50
C ALA A 100 15.76 -10.71 -33.79
N LYS A 101 15.10 -10.90 -32.64
CA LYS A 101 15.18 -12.11 -31.82
C LYS A 101 13.79 -12.59 -31.38
N THR A 102 13.69 -13.88 -31.14
CA THR A 102 12.57 -14.47 -30.42
C THR A 102 13.11 -15.05 -29.12
N VAL A 103 12.65 -14.52 -27.97
CA VAL A 103 13.24 -14.83 -26.67
C VAL A 103 12.14 -15.12 -25.66
N SER A 104 12.35 -16.14 -24.84
CA SER A 104 11.52 -16.43 -23.67
C SER A 104 12.29 -16.09 -22.41
N ILE A 105 11.69 -15.29 -21.55
CA ILE A 105 12.28 -14.87 -20.27
C ILE A 105 11.33 -15.28 -19.16
N ARG A 106 11.87 -15.98 -18.15
CA ARG A 106 11.12 -16.36 -16.96
C ARG A 106 11.73 -15.69 -15.74
N THR A 107 10.92 -14.95 -15.01
CA THR A 107 11.31 -14.25 -13.78
C THR A 107 10.69 -14.90 -12.55
N ASN A 108 11.23 -14.59 -11.38
CA ASN A 108 10.70 -15.00 -10.09
C ASN A 108 10.81 -13.86 -9.06
N GLY A 109 10.03 -12.79 -9.26
CA GLY A 109 9.88 -11.67 -8.32
C GLY A 109 10.80 -10.47 -8.55
N GLY A 110 11.73 -10.51 -9.50
CA GLY A 110 12.56 -9.37 -9.86
C GLY A 110 11.97 -8.47 -10.95
N THR A 111 12.68 -7.42 -11.32
CA THR A 111 12.29 -6.53 -12.43
C THR A 111 12.79 -7.08 -13.77
N LEU A 112 12.04 -6.84 -14.83
CA LEU A 112 12.44 -7.13 -16.20
C LEU A 112 12.48 -5.84 -17.01
N ASN A 113 13.67 -5.44 -17.45
CA ASN A 113 13.87 -4.29 -18.32
C ASN A 113 14.26 -4.80 -19.73
N VAL A 114 13.49 -4.41 -20.72
CA VAL A 114 13.69 -4.84 -22.11
C VAL A 114 13.82 -3.63 -23.02
N GLU A 115 14.92 -3.58 -23.77
CA GLU A 115 15.06 -2.72 -24.93
C GLU A 115 15.32 -3.58 -26.17
N ALA A 116 14.40 -3.58 -27.12
CA ALA A 116 14.42 -4.54 -28.20
C ALA A 116 14.10 -3.92 -29.56
N THR A 117 14.80 -4.43 -30.61
CA THR A 117 14.57 -4.07 -32.00
C THR A 117 14.01 -5.27 -32.75
N ASP A 118 12.87 -5.09 -33.43
CA ASP A 118 12.20 -6.08 -34.29
C ASP A 118 12.06 -7.49 -33.69
N SER A 119 11.89 -7.55 -32.36
CA SER A 119 11.98 -8.77 -31.58
C SER A 119 10.65 -9.18 -30.97
N THR A 120 10.49 -10.48 -30.73
CA THR A 120 9.38 -11.03 -29.97
C THR A 120 9.89 -11.57 -28.65
N ILE A 121 9.45 -10.96 -27.55
CA ILE A 121 9.80 -11.34 -26.18
C ILE A 121 8.57 -12.01 -25.56
N SER A 122 8.76 -13.17 -24.98
CA SER A 122 7.72 -13.89 -24.21
C SER A 122 8.13 -13.94 -22.75
N HIS A 123 7.35 -13.28 -21.90
CA HIS A 123 7.59 -13.28 -20.45
C HIS A 123 6.72 -14.33 -19.76
N TYR A 124 7.33 -15.08 -18.86
CA TYR A 124 6.72 -16.11 -18.02
C TYR A 124 7.15 -15.93 -16.56
N GLY A 125 6.40 -16.57 -15.65
CA GLY A 125 6.69 -16.53 -14.22
C GLY A 125 6.14 -15.28 -13.55
N MET A 126 6.84 -14.77 -12.57
CA MET A 126 6.39 -13.63 -11.76
C MET A 126 7.44 -12.53 -11.82
N ALA A 127 7.04 -11.32 -12.16
CA ALA A 127 7.88 -10.14 -12.12
C ALA A 127 7.33 -9.11 -11.12
N ALA A 128 8.21 -8.39 -10.44
CA ALA A 128 7.82 -7.23 -9.64
C ALA A 128 7.34 -6.09 -10.53
N SER A 129 8.04 -5.84 -11.64
CA SER A 129 7.66 -4.91 -12.69
C SER A 129 8.31 -5.27 -14.01
N VAL A 130 7.75 -4.77 -15.10
CA VAL A 130 8.32 -4.92 -16.45
C VAL A 130 8.41 -3.54 -17.10
N GLU A 131 9.59 -3.19 -17.60
CA GLU A 131 9.79 -2.03 -18.47
C GLU A 131 10.08 -2.53 -19.89
N PHE A 132 9.27 -2.14 -20.85
CA PHE A 132 9.41 -2.56 -22.23
C PHE A 132 9.52 -1.35 -23.16
N ASN A 133 10.64 -1.24 -23.80
CA ASN A 133 10.95 -0.23 -24.80
C ASN A 133 11.29 -0.88 -26.13
N SER A 134 10.43 -0.74 -27.13
CA SER A 134 10.71 -1.17 -28.49
C SER A 134 11.42 -0.04 -29.23
N VAL A 135 12.61 -0.31 -29.69
CA VAL A 135 13.31 0.62 -30.61
C VAL A 135 12.65 0.60 -31.99
N SER A 136 12.27 -0.60 -32.46
CA SER A 136 11.54 -0.81 -33.70
C SER A 136 10.79 -2.14 -33.63
N GLY A 137 9.51 -2.17 -33.99
CA GLY A 137 8.71 -3.34 -34.33
C GLY A 137 8.56 -4.47 -33.28
N SER A 138 9.04 -4.26 -32.04
CA SER A 138 9.09 -5.34 -31.07
C SER A 138 7.76 -5.59 -30.36
N THR A 139 7.58 -6.84 -29.93
CA THR A 139 6.36 -7.31 -29.23
C THR A 139 6.73 -7.98 -27.92
N LEU A 140 6.05 -7.61 -26.84
CA LEU A 140 6.01 -8.34 -25.59
C LEU A 140 4.75 -9.20 -25.52
N ASN A 141 4.92 -10.50 -25.43
CA ASN A 141 3.85 -11.44 -25.08
C ASN A 141 3.95 -11.75 -23.59
N GLU A 142 2.97 -11.33 -22.83
CA GLU A 142 2.93 -11.54 -21.39
C GLU A 142 2.08 -12.75 -21.04
N PHE A 143 2.70 -13.80 -20.49
CA PHE A 143 2.03 -15.03 -20.06
C PHE A 143 2.04 -15.22 -18.54
N GLY A 144 2.82 -14.39 -17.81
CA GLY A 144 3.06 -14.55 -16.39
C GLY A 144 2.21 -13.63 -15.52
N GLU A 145 2.74 -13.39 -14.33
CA GLU A 145 2.21 -12.45 -13.34
C GLU A 145 3.13 -11.24 -13.22
N VAL A 146 2.59 -10.04 -13.30
CA VAL A 146 3.32 -8.81 -12.99
C VAL A 146 2.66 -8.14 -11.80
N GLN A 147 3.31 -8.19 -10.64
CA GLN A 147 2.78 -7.68 -9.37
C GLN A 147 2.65 -6.15 -9.34
N GLY A 148 3.51 -5.48 -10.08
CA GLY A 148 3.47 -4.04 -10.28
C GLY A 148 3.00 -3.65 -11.68
N ASN A 149 3.74 -2.74 -12.31
CA ASN A 149 3.38 -2.23 -13.63
C ASN A 149 4.10 -2.97 -14.75
N ILE A 150 3.44 -3.04 -15.90
CA ILE A 150 4.13 -3.05 -17.20
C ILE A 150 4.21 -1.62 -17.69
N THR A 151 5.40 -1.06 -17.76
CA THR A 151 5.65 0.25 -18.39
C THR A 151 5.99 0.04 -19.84
N LEU A 152 5.16 0.54 -20.74
CA LEU A 152 5.34 0.43 -22.18
C LEU A 152 5.62 1.79 -22.78
N ASN A 153 6.84 2.01 -23.26
CA ASN A 153 7.18 3.24 -23.95
C ASN A 153 6.86 3.13 -25.45
N LYS A 154 7.31 2.05 -26.09
CA LYS A 154 7.03 1.73 -27.49
C LYS A 154 6.84 0.24 -27.69
N GLY A 155 6.11 -0.15 -28.73
CA GLY A 155 5.94 -1.52 -29.15
C GLY A 155 4.54 -2.06 -28.90
N THR A 156 4.42 -3.37 -29.03
CA THR A 156 3.16 -4.10 -28.86
C THR A 156 3.19 -4.90 -27.57
N LEU A 157 2.18 -4.74 -26.74
CA LEU A 157 1.94 -5.58 -25.57
C LEU A 157 0.74 -6.49 -25.85
N ASN A 158 0.95 -7.78 -25.77
CA ASN A 158 -0.12 -8.79 -25.84
C ASN A 158 -0.25 -9.48 -24.48
N LEU A 159 -1.32 -9.24 -23.77
CA LEU A 159 -1.66 -9.98 -22.57
C LEU A 159 -2.29 -11.32 -22.98
N LYS A 160 -1.60 -12.41 -22.71
CA LYS A 160 -1.98 -13.77 -23.13
C LYS A 160 -2.84 -14.46 -22.08
N ASP A 161 -3.48 -15.54 -22.46
CA ASP A 161 -4.32 -16.34 -21.58
C ASP A 161 -3.54 -16.77 -20.31
N GLY A 162 -4.14 -16.51 -19.16
CA GLY A 162 -3.56 -16.83 -17.86
C GLY A 162 -2.65 -15.73 -17.28
N SER A 163 -2.35 -14.67 -18.01
CA SER A 163 -1.58 -13.56 -17.46
C SER A 163 -2.38 -12.73 -16.44
N SER A 164 -1.71 -12.24 -15.41
CA SER A 164 -2.29 -11.41 -14.36
C SER A 164 -1.37 -10.21 -14.09
N ILE A 165 -1.85 -9.02 -14.42
CA ILE A 165 -1.07 -7.79 -14.35
C ILE A 165 -1.74 -6.85 -13.36
N ASN A 166 -0.96 -6.15 -12.54
CA ASN A 166 -1.54 -5.11 -11.70
C ASN A 166 -1.98 -3.92 -12.57
N SER A 167 -1.05 -3.24 -13.23
CA SER A 167 -1.35 -2.07 -14.06
C SER A 167 -0.47 -2.00 -15.29
N VAL A 168 -0.92 -1.28 -16.29
CA VAL A 168 -0.16 -0.96 -17.50
C VAL A 168 0.00 0.55 -17.57
N VAL A 169 1.23 1.04 -17.73
CA VAL A 169 1.56 2.46 -17.86
C VAL A 169 2.14 2.70 -19.25
N LEU A 170 1.46 3.51 -20.04
CA LEU A 170 1.87 3.87 -21.39
C LEU A 170 2.54 5.24 -21.37
N THR A 171 3.84 5.27 -21.61
CA THR A 171 4.67 6.49 -21.53
C THR A 171 4.90 7.15 -22.88
N SER A 172 4.52 6.51 -23.99
CA SER A 172 4.66 7.08 -25.34
C SER A 172 3.76 8.29 -25.55
N THR A 173 4.25 9.24 -26.32
CA THR A 173 3.49 10.39 -26.84
C THR A 173 3.02 10.17 -28.28
N ASP A 174 3.40 9.06 -28.91
CA ASP A 174 3.04 8.74 -30.31
C ASP A 174 2.13 7.51 -30.36
N LEU A 175 0.95 7.71 -30.96
CA LEU A 175 -0.08 6.69 -31.13
C LEU A 175 0.33 5.51 -32.02
N THR A 176 1.20 5.77 -32.98
CA THR A 176 1.63 4.74 -33.95
C THR A 176 2.59 3.73 -33.33
N ASP A 177 3.18 4.10 -32.22
CA ASP A 177 4.23 3.35 -31.56
C ASP A 177 3.73 2.35 -30.51
N VAL A 178 2.47 2.45 -30.07
CA VAL A 178 1.95 1.66 -28.95
C VAL A 178 0.70 0.87 -29.35
N LYS A 179 0.73 -0.44 -29.11
CA LYS A 179 -0.44 -1.32 -29.24
C LYS A 179 -0.57 -2.19 -28.01
N VAL A 180 -1.78 -2.28 -27.48
CA VAL A 180 -2.10 -3.18 -26.36
C VAL A 180 -3.25 -4.07 -26.76
N SER A 181 -3.10 -5.37 -26.61
CA SER A 181 -4.18 -6.35 -26.78
C SER A 181 -4.32 -7.21 -25.53
N GLN A 182 -5.53 -7.58 -25.21
CA GLN A 182 -5.86 -8.40 -24.06
C GLN A 182 -6.67 -9.63 -24.50
N SER A 183 -6.23 -10.82 -24.07
CA SER A 183 -7.00 -12.04 -24.26
C SER A 183 -8.16 -12.13 -23.24
N THR A 184 -9.16 -12.94 -23.55
CA THR A 184 -10.37 -13.08 -22.70
C THR A 184 -10.07 -13.65 -21.31
N ASN A 185 -9.00 -14.41 -21.18
CA ASN A 185 -8.61 -15.09 -19.94
C ASN A 185 -7.40 -14.43 -19.25
N SER A 186 -7.02 -13.23 -19.67
CA SER A 186 -6.03 -12.42 -18.98
C SER A 186 -6.69 -11.40 -18.05
N GLN A 187 -5.98 -10.94 -17.02
CA GLN A 187 -6.51 -10.03 -16.02
C GLN A 187 -5.61 -8.81 -15.84
N ILE A 188 -6.24 -7.63 -15.84
CA ILE A 188 -5.62 -6.39 -15.34
C ILE A 188 -6.36 -6.05 -14.04
N ASN A 189 -5.68 -6.23 -12.91
CA ASN A 189 -6.28 -6.07 -11.58
C ASN A 189 -6.43 -4.59 -11.18
N GLY A 190 -5.56 -3.74 -11.71
CA GLY A 190 -5.57 -2.30 -11.51
C GLY A 190 -6.06 -1.54 -12.74
N THR A 191 -5.21 -0.71 -13.32
CA THR A 191 -5.60 0.23 -14.36
C THR A 191 -4.64 0.27 -15.54
N VAL A 192 -5.15 0.69 -16.70
CA VAL A 192 -4.31 1.14 -17.82
C VAL A 192 -4.24 2.65 -17.78
N ILE A 193 -3.03 3.18 -17.75
CA ILE A 193 -2.73 4.60 -17.62
C ILE A 193 -1.98 5.03 -18.87
N ALA A 194 -2.47 6.06 -19.56
CA ALA A 194 -1.71 6.72 -20.62
C ALA A 194 -1.27 8.09 -20.15
N LEU A 195 0.01 8.42 -20.29
CA LEU A 195 0.57 9.71 -19.91
C LEU A 195 0.36 10.79 -20.98
N ASP A 196 -0.04 10.39 -22.20
CA ASP A 196 -0.38 11.31 -23.29
C ASP A 196 -1.85 11.18 -23.66
N GLU A 197 -2.51 12.32 -23.82
CA GLU A 197 -3.97 12.38 -24.10
C GLU A 197 -4.33 11.79 -25.47
N ASN A 198 -3.45 11.91 -26.46
CA ASN A 198 -3.70 11.32 -27.78
C ASN A 198 -3.59 9.80 -27.71
N VAL A 199 -2.58 9.27 -27.02
CA VAL A 199 -2.42 7.82 -26.83
C VAL A 199 -3.64 7.26 -26.12
N LYS A 200 -4.17 7.95 -25.12
CA LYS A 200 -5.41 7.58 -24.45
C LYS A 200 -6.60 7.48 -25.39
N ASN A 201 -6.85 8.57 -26.11
CA ASN A 201 -8.05 8.68 -26.94
C ASN A 201 -8.07 7.61 -28.04
N GLU A 202 -6.92 7.30 -28.62
CA GLU A 202 -6.78 6.24 -29.60
C GLU A 202 -7.03 4.85 -29.00
N LEU A 203 -6.45 4.57 -27.84
CA LEU A 203 -6.67 3.29 -27.14
C LEU A 203 -8.13 3.13 -26.72
N ALA A 204 -8.75 4.18 -26.21
CA ALA A 204 -10.17 4.15 -25.84
C ALA A 204 -11.08 3.93 -27.04
N SER A 205 -10.68 4.37 -28.24
CA SER A 205 -11.46 4.18 -29.48
C SER A 205 -11.22 2.82 -30.15
N SER A 206 -10.05 2.23 -29.97
CA SER A 206 -9.58 1.05 -30.71
C SER A 206 -9.54 -0.25 -29.91
N SER A 207 -9.65 -0.20 -28.58
CA SER A 207 -9.55 -1.37 -27.71
C SER A 207 -10.72 -1.49 -26.75
N SER A 208 -10.99 -2.71 -26.28
CA SER A 208 -11.93 -2.97 -25.17
C SER A 208 -11.32 -2.67 -23.79
N ILE A 209 -10.10 -2.16 -23.74
CA ILE A 209 -9.38 -1.84 -22.52
C ILE A 209 -9.84 -0.48 -22.01
N GLU A 210 -10.37 -0.44 -20.80
CA GLU A 210 -10.74 0.81 -20.14
C GLU A 210 -9.49 1.52 -19.63
N VAL A 211 -9.23 2.72 -20.15
CA VAL A 211 -8.13 3.57 -19.71
C VAL A 211 -8.63 4.51 -18.62
N LYS A 212 -7.94 4.58 -17.50
CA LYS A 212 -8.37 5.36 -16.34
C LYS A 212 -8.45 6.85 -16.65
N LYS A 213 -9.61 7.45 -16.40
CA LYS A 213 -9.93 8.81 -16.79
C LYS A 213 -9.26 9.88 -15.90
N ASP A 214 -9.16 9.60 -14.60
CA ASP A 214 -8.68 10.57 -13.60
C ASP A 214 -7.17 10.89 -13.71
N VAL A 215 -6.34 9.97 -14.19
CA VAL A 215 -4.92 10.27 -14.46
C VAL A 215 -4.74 11.08 -15.73
N LEU A 216 -5.69 11.03 -16.60
CA LEU A 216 -5.63 11.61 -17.95
C LEU A 216 -5.98 13.09 -17.98
N GLU A 217 -6.77 13.57 -17.03
CA GLU A 217 -7.03 14.99 -16.86
C GLU A 217 -5.78 15.73 -16.35
N GLU A 218 -4.82 15.01 -15.79
CA GLU A 218 -3.58 15.53 -15.21
C GLU A 218 -2.30 14.99 -15.90
N SER A 219 -2.41 14.42 -17.10
CA SER A 219 -1.29 13.73 -17.78
C SER A 219 -0.03 14.58 -17.96
N SER A 220 -0.17 15.88 -18.13
CA SER A 220 0.96 16.81 -18.23
C SER A 220 1.66 17.09 -16.88
N ASN A 221 1.04 16.66 -15.77
CA ASN A 221 1.53 16.89 -14.41
C ASN A 221 1.93 15.60 -13.68
N VAL A 222 1.90 14.46 -14.34
CA VAL A 222 2.27 13.15 -13.75
C VAL A 222 3.78 13.01 -13.69
N VAL A 223 4.28 12.55 -12.56
CA VAL A 223 5.66 12.12 -12.38
C VAL A 223 5.68 10.67 -11.91
N LEU A 224 6.50 9.84 -12.55
CA LEU A 224 6.73 8.46 -12.15
C LEU A 224 7.75 8.42 -11.01
N ILE A 225 7.37 7.81 -9.89
CA ILE A 225 8.21 7.71 -8.70
C ILE A 225 8.74 6.30 -8.57
N ASN A 226 10.05 6.17 -8.48
CA ASN A 226 10.75 4.90 -8.32
C ASN A 226 11.93 5.04 -7.34
N SER A 227 12.69 3.96 -7.16
CA SER A 227 13.85 3.94 -6.26
C SER A 227 14.98 4.91 -6.67
N GLU A 228 15.07 5.28 -7.94
CA GLU A 228 16.13 6.17 -8.44
C GLU A 228 15.84 7.64 -8.13
N ASN A 229 14.58 8.05 -8.22
CA ASN A 229 14.18 9.45 -7.99
C ASN A 229 13.44 9.69 -6.66
N GLN A 230 13.33 8.67 -5.80
CA GLN A 230 12.63 8.75 -4.51
C GLN A 230 13.10 9.91 -3.62
N GLY A 231 14.36 10.29 -3.69
CA GLY A 231 14.91 11.44 -2.95
C GLY A 231 14.27 12.78 -3.32
N ASN A 232 13.64 12.87 -4.48
CA ASN A 232 12.96 14.07 -4.96
C ASN A 232 11.45 14.10 -4.64
N LEU A 233 10.91 13.10 -3.94
CA LEU A 233 9.48 13.00 -3.65
C LEU A 233 8.90 14.29 -3.05
N LYS A 234 9.59 14.91 -2.09
CA LYS A 234 9.16 16.17 -1.49
C LYS A 234 9.09 17.32 -2.50
N ASN A 235 10.06 17.41 -3.42
CA ASN A 235 10.07 18.43 -4.45
C ASN A 235 8.88 18.28 -5.40
N TYR A 236 8.54 17.05 -5.79
CA TYR A 236 7.39 16.79 -6.65
C TYR A 236 6.06 17.12 -5.96
N ILE A 237 5.96 16.87 -4.64
CA ILE A 237 4.81 17.32 -3.84
C ILE A 237 4.73 18.85 -3.82
N ASP A 238 5.84 19.55 -3.64
CA ASP A 238 5.89 21.01 -3.62
C ASP A 238 5.56 21.64 -4.98
N GLU A 239 5.82 20.93 -6.05
CA GLU A 239 5.44 21.28 -7.42
C GLU A 239 4.00 20.87 -7.76
N GLU A 240 3.27 20.33 -6.79
CA GLU A 240 1.89 19.86 -6.95
C GLU A 240 1.71 18.80 -8.04
N LYS A 241 2.73 17.93 -8.21
CA LYS A 241 2.68 16.85 -9.18
C LYS A 241 1.73 15.72 -8.73
N TYR A 242 1.18 15.04 -9.70
CA TYR A 242 0.57 13.73 -9.51
C TYR A 242 1.70 12.70 -9.46
N CYS A 243 1.99 12.18 -8.28
CA CYS A 243 3.06 11.22 -8.06
C CYS A 243 2.53 9.80 -8.23
N LEU A 244 2.84 9.17 -9.35
CA LEU A 244 2.49 7.78 -9.63
C LEU A 244 3.68 6.87 -9.32
N PHE A 245 3.51 5.96 -8.38
CA PHE A 245 4.59 5.04 -7.99
C PHE A 245 4.71 3.89 -8.99
N THR A 246 5.93 3.58 -9.34
CA THR A 246 6.29 2.47 -10.24
C THR A 246 7.23 1.45 -9.57
N SER A 247 7.59 1.69 -8.31
CA SER A 247 8.30 0.75 -7.44
C SER A 247 8.07 1.11 -5.97
N ASP A 248 8.51 0.26 -5.07
CA ASP A 248 8.61 0.59 -3.65
C ASP A 248 9.57 1.76 -3.44
N VAL A 249 9.22 2.66 -2.54
CA VAL A 249 9.92 3.91 -2.28
C VAL A 249 10.24 4.02 -0.80
N LYS A 250 11.45 4.52 -0.49
CA LYS A 250 11.88 4.84 0.87
C LYS A 250 12.24 6.31 0.96
N TYR A 251 11.59 7.01 1.88
CA TYR A 251 11.84 8.41 2.15
C TYR A 251 12.10 8.59 3.66
N ASP A 252 13.36 8.64 4.04
CA ASP A 252 13.79 8.49 5.45
C ASP A 252 13.78 9.81 6.25
N THR A 253 13.13 10.85 5.76
CA THR A 253 12.97 12.13 6.45
C THR A 253 11.50 12.50 6.61
N ASP A 254 11.21 13.50 7.45
CA ASP A 254 9.87 14.07 7.57
C ASP A 254 9.47 14.77 6.27
N ILE A 255 8.20 14.63 5.88
CA ILE A 255 7.60 15.29 4.72
C ILE A 255 6.65 16.37 5.25
N SER A 256 7.10 17.61 5.31
CA SER A 256 6.25 18.75 5.63
C SER A 256 5.64 19.31 4.35
N ILE A 257 4.32 19.38 4.28
CA ILE A 257 3.55 19.81 3.12
C ILE A 257 2.85 21.11 3.48
N ASP A 258 3.29 22.19 2.87
CA ASP A 258 2.89 23.56 3.22
C ASP A 258 2.14 24.23 2.07
N ASN A 259 0.83 24.44 2.27
CA ASN A 259 -0.07 25.09 1.31
C ASN A 259 -0.01 24.45 -0.10
N LYS A 260 -0.12 23.11 -0.15
CA LYS A 260 -0.02 22.35 -1.40
C LYS A 260 -1.22 21.46 -1.63
N LYS A 261 -1.57 21.28 -2.90
CA LYS A 261 -2.41 20.18 -3.36
C LYS A 261 -1.51 19.08 -3.88
N PHE A 262 -1.72 17.83 -3.48
CA PHE A 262 -0.89 16.75 -3.95
C PHE A 262 -1.68 15.44 -4.08
N VAL A 263 -1.21 14.59 -4.96
CA VAL A 263 -1.71 13.23 -5.11
C VAL A 263 -0.53 12.27 -5.07
N LEU A 264 -0.57 11.30 -4.14
CA LEU A 264 0.30 10.15 -4.12
C LEU A 264 -0.52 8.92 -4.51
N ASP A 265 -0.40 8.47 -5.74
CA ASP A 265 -0.94 7.21 -6.19
C ASP A 265 0.13 6.14 -6.03
N LEU A 266 0.01 5.36 -4.97
CA LEU A 266 1.00 4.33 -4.64
C LEU A 266 0.93 3.14 -5.59
N ASN A 267 -0.15 3.00 -6.37
CA ASN A 267 -0.29 2.00 -7.43
C ASN A 267 0.09 0.57 -6.98
N ASN A 268 -0.33 0.22 -5.77
CA ASN A 268 -0.04 -1.00 -5.01
C ASN A 268 1.41 -1.20 -4.52
N TYR A 269 2.26 -0.19 -4.68
CA TYR A 269 3.59 -0.18 -4.10
C TYR A 269 3.60 0.36 -2.66
N THR A 270 4.74 0.24 -2.02
CA THR A 270 4.97 0.67 -0.65
C THR A 270 5.73 1.99 -0.60
N LEU A 271 5.19 2.96 0.14
CA LEU A 271 5.97 4.10 0.62
C LEU A 271 6.37 3.87 2.08
N THR A 272 7.65 3.64 2.32
CA THR A 272 8.23 3.70 3.66
C THR A 272 8.70 5.11 3.93
N PHE A 273 8.19 5.74 4.98
CA PHE A 273 8.47 7.14 5.30
C PHE A 273 8.66 7.33 6.80
N TYR A 274 9.08 8.53 7.21
CA TYR A 274 9.22 8.84 8.63
C TYR A 274 7.92 9.45 9.17
N GLN A 275 7.61 10.70 8.81
CA GLN A 275 6.36 11.37 9.15
C GLN A 275 5.89 12.24 7.98
N MET A 276 4.58 12.41 7.84
CA MET A 276 3.99 13.38 6.92
C MET A 276 3.16 14.39 7.73
N GLU A 277 3.34 15.67 7.46
CA GLU A 277 2.61 16.74 8.13
C GLU A 277 2.02 17.71 7.11
N LEU A 278 0.70 17.89 7.15
CA LEU A 278 -0.02 18.82 6.31
C LEU A 278 -0.27 20.09 7.10
N VAL A 279 0.20 21.23 6.56
CA VAL A 279 0.08 22.56 7.18
C VAL A 279 -0.43 23.59 6.19
N ASN A 280 -0.95 24.71 6.71
CA ASN A 280 -1.32 25.90 5.95
C ASN A 280 -2.25 25.67 4.75
N GLN A 281 -3.39 24.99 4.97
CA GLN A 281 -4.42 24.74 3.96
C GLN A 281 -4.01 23.74 2.87
N SER A 282 -3.12 22.82 3.17
CA SER A 282 -2.79 21.74 2.26
C SER A 282 -3.96 20.78 2.06
N ASN A 283 -4.09 20.23 0.85
CA ASN A 283 -5.11 19.28 0.46
C ASN A 283 -4.45 18.08 -0.22
N GLY A 284 -4.36 16.96 0.48
CA GLY A 284 -3.69 15.77 0.03
C GLY A 284 -4.62 14.61 -0.29
N THR A 285 -4.28 13.87 -1.33
CA THR A 285 -4.88 12.58 -1.63
C THR A 285 -3.79 11.52 -1.68
N ILE A 286 -3.97 10.43 -0.94
CA ILE A 286 -3.09 9.26 -0.98
C ILE A 286 -3.96 8.06 -1.31
N LYS A 287 -3.56 7.28 -2.31
CA LYS A 287 -4.41 6.16 -2.77
C LYS A 287 -3.62 4.94 -3.23
N ASN A 288 -4.31 3.80 -3.21
CA ASN A 288 -3.94 2.54 -3.86
C ASN A 288 -2.59 1.98 -3.40
N GLY A 289 -2.38 1.65 -2.13
CA GLY A 289 -1.13 0.99 -1.75
C GLY A 289 -0.82 0.94 -0.27
N ILE A 290 0.46 0.83 0.05
CA ILE A 290 0.93 0.56 1.40
C ILE A 290 1.77 1.73 1.91
N LEU A 291 1.46 2.19 3.11
CA LEU A 291 2.24 3.18 3.86
C LEU A 291 2.85 2.55 5.10
N ILE A 292 4.15 2.67 5.27
CA ILE A 292 4.86 2.21 6.46
C ILE A 292 5.59 3.40 7.10
N SER A 293 5.13 3.82 8.27
CA SER A 293 5.79 4.88 9.02
C SER A 293 6.81 4.31 10.01
N LYS A 294 7.96 4.98 10.09
CA LYS A 294 9.03 4.69 11.06
C LYS A 294 9.01 5.63 12.28
N LYS A 295 8.09 6.59 12.33
CA LYS A 295 8.01 7.59 13.40
C LYS A 295 7.63 6.93 14.74
N SER A 296 8.26 7.34 15.81
CA SER A 296 7.84 7.03 17.19
C SER A 296 6.69 7.90 17.69
N GLY A 297 6.07 8.68 16.82
CA GLY A 297 4.90 9.52 17.02
C GLY A 297 3.86 9.30 15.92
N SER A 298 3.15 10.35 15.54
CA SER A 298 2.13 10.28 14.50
C SER A 298 2.75 10.05 13.12
N SER A 299 2.15 9.14 12.35
CA SER A 299 2.58 8.89 10.97
C SER A 299 2.19 10.05 10.06
N ILE A 300 0.93 10.44 10.14
CA ILE A 300 0.38 11.55 9.35
C ILE A 300 -0.30 12.51 10.32
N VAL A 301 0.13 13.76 10.30
CA VAL A 301 -0.46 14.86 11.06
C VAL A 301 -1.22 15.77 10.09
N VAL A 302 -2.48 16.02 10.40
CA VAL A 302 -3.32 16.93 9.60
C VAL A 302 -3.64 18.15 10.46
N MET A 303 -2.89 19.23 10.27
CA MET A 303 -2.99 20.42 11.09
C MET A 303 -4.25 21.27 10.74
N ASP A 304 -4.46 22.34 11.48
CA ASP A 304 -5.60 23.24 11.32
C ASP A 304 -5.84 23.67 9.87
N GLY A 305 -7.08 23.52 9.40
CA GLY A 305 -7.50 23.94 8.07
C GLY A 305 -7.04 23.05 6.91
N ASN A 306 -6.38 21.93 7.20
CA ASN A 306 -5.90 21.02 6.16
C ASN A 306 -6.87 19.87 5.91
N LYS A 307 -6.74 19.26 4.73
CA LYS A 307 -7.54 18.13 4.29
C LYS A 307 -6.68 16.96 3.84
N LEU A 308 -7.03 15.77 4.31
CA LEU A 308 -6.43 14.50 3.88
C LEU A 308 -7.55 13.57 3.38
N THR A 309 -7.39 13.05 2.18
CA THR A 309 -8.19 11.94 1.66
C THR A 309 -7.28 10.72 1.48
N MET A 310 -7.70 9.57 2.01
CA MET A 310 -7.03 8.29 1.75
C MET A 310 -8.03 7.28 1.20
N GLU A 311 -7.65 6.58 0.13
CA GLU A 311 -8.51 5.61 -0.55
C GLU A 311 -7.72 4.35 -0.94
N GLY A 312 -8.17 3.18 -0.47
CA GLY A 312 -7.50 1.90 -0.78
C GLY A 312 -6.07 1.82 -0.21
N VAL A 313 -5.83 2.39 0.97
CA VAL A 313 -4.49 2.49 1.57
C VAL A 313 -4.39 1.63 2.83
N ASN A 314 -3.28 0.90 2.96
CA ASN A 314 -2.91 0.20 4.18
C ASN A 314 -1.78 0.97 4.90
N LEU A 315 -2.11 1.69 5.96
CA LEU A 315 -1.13 2.42 6.79
C LEU A 315 -0.73 1.59 8.00
N THR A 316 0.57 1.41 8.22
CA THR A 316 1.11 0.76 9.42
C THR A 316 2.10 1.67 10.15
N ASN A 317 1.90 1.82 11.46
CA ASN A 317 2.88 2.37 12.40
C ASN A 317 2.93 1.50 13.66
N LYS A 318 3.90 0.61 13.75
CA LYS A 318 4.02 -0.31 14.89
C LYS A 318 4.40 0.39 16.20
N ASN A 319 4.94 1.60 16.11
CA ASN A 319 5.54 2.27 17.27
C ASN A 319 4.58 3.18 18.03
N ALA A 320 3.67 3.87 17.34
CA ALA A 320 2.80 4.85 18.00
C ALA A 320 1.47 5.09 17.27
N TYR A 321 1.32 6.21 16.54
CA TYR A 321 0.04 6.67 16.06
C TYR A 321 -0.05 6.60 14.52
N GLY A 322 -1.24 6.30 14.02
CA GLY A 322 -1.55 6.36 12.59
C GLY A 322 -1.79 7.79 12.12
N ILE A 323 -3.05 8.19 11.98
CA ILE A 323 -3.43 9.55 11.56
C ILE A 323 -3.81 10.37 12.77
N PHE A 324 -3.36 11.63 12.79
CA PHE A 324 -3.60 12.55 13.89
C PHE A 324 -4.11 13.91 13.38
N PRO A 325 -5.43 14.09 13.19
CA PRO A 325 -6.01 15.37 12.85
C PRO A 325 -6.05 16.33 14.04
N TYR A 326 -5.75 17.58 13.78
CA TYR A 326 -5.78 18.68 14.73
C TYR A 326 -6.80 19.74 14.31
N GLU A 327 -7.47 20.29 15.30
CA GLU A 327 -8.32 21.49 15.18
C GLU A 327 -9.36 21.39 14.05
N LYS A 328 -9.36 22.29 13.10
CA LYS A 328 -10.34 22.39 12.00
C LYS A 328 -10.01 21.52 10.80
N SER A 329 -9.23 20.47 10.97
CA SER A 329 -8.83 19.61 9.87
C SER A 329 -9.97 18.70 9.39
N GLU A 330 -9.85 18.25 8.15
CA GLU A 330 -10.76 17.29 7.52
C GLU A 330 -10.03 16.02 7.11
N VAL A 331 -10.55 14.87 7.50
CA VAL A 331 -10.01 13.55 7.13
C VAL A 331 -11.11 12.71 6.50
N ILE A 332 -10.88 12.25 5.27
CA ILE A 332 -11.77 11.35 4.53
C ILE A 332 -11.03 10.05 4.24
N LEU A 333 -11.60 8.93 4.70
CA LEU A 333 -11.02 7.60 4.54
C LEU A 333 -11.99 6.70 3.80
N LYS A 334 -11.52 5.97 2.80
CA LYS A 334 -12.32 5.00 2.04
C LYS A 334 -11.51 3.73 1.83
N ASN A 335 -12.13 2.57 2.10
CA ASN A 335 -11.49 1.27 1.87
C ASN A 335 -10.05 1.22 2.42
N THR A 336 -9.83 1.83 3.59
CA THR A 336 -8.50 2.09 4.16
C THR A 336 -8.33 1.30 5.45
N LYS A 337 -7.19 0.66 5.62
CA LYS A 337 -6.79 -0.03 6.84
C LYS A 337 -5.69 0.73 7.54
N ILE A 338 -5.88 1.02 8.81
CA ILE A 338 -4.88 1.69 9.65
C ILE A 338 -4.54 0.79 10.84
N LYS A 339 -3.28 0.40 10.92
CA LYS A 339 -2.75 -0.40 12.03
C LYS A 339 -1.68 0.38 12.77
N ALA A 340 -1.87 0.60 14.05
CA ALA A 340 -0.97 1.40 14.87
C ALA A 340 -0.64 0.75 16.22
N GLY A 341 0.43 1.21 16.84
CA GLY A 341 0.83 0.75 18.17
C GLY A 341 -0.09 1.27 19.27
N VAL A 342 -0.55 2.52 19.17
CA VAL A 342 -1.32 3.20 20.23
C VAL A 342 -2.68 3.65 19.73
N TYR A 343 -2.75 4.54 18.72
CA TYR A 343 -3.99 4.99 18.09
C TYR A 343 -3.89 4.84 16.57
N ALA A 344 -4.83 4.12 15.96
CA ALA A 344 -4.91 4.13 14.50
C ALA A 344 -5.41 5.50 14.00
N LEU A 345 -6.37 6.10 14.68
CA LEU A 345 -6.84 7.47 14.47
C LEU A 345 -6.97 8.15 15.83
N GLY A 346 -6.21 9.21 16.07
CA GLY A 346 -6.29 10.00 17.30
C GLY A 346 -6.50 11.47 16.99
N THR A 347 -7.22 12.21 17.84
CA THR A 347 -7.50 13.63 17.63
C THR A 347 -6.93 14.48 18.73
N ASN A 348 -6.52 15.71 18.41
CA ASN A 348 -6.14 16.72 19.40
C ASN A 348 -6.46 18.13 18.89
N ALA A 349 -6.40 19.10 19.82
CA ALA A 349 -6.55 20.52 19.51
C ALA A 349 -5.85 21.35 20.58
N SER A 350 -5.48 22.58 20.26
CA SER A 350 -5.08 23.56 21.25
C SER A 350 -6.30 24.06 22.02
N THR A 351 -6.10 24.50 23.26
CA THR A 351 -7.19 24.99 24.14
C THR A 351 -7.88 26.23 23.59
N ALA A 352 -7.26 26.97 22.68
CA ALA A 352 -7.80 28.19 22.12
C ALA A 352 -8.85 27.97 21.00
N GLN A 353 -8.93 26.76 20.45
CA GLN A 353 -9.69 26.50 19.23
C GLN A 353 -10.96 25.65 19.41
N VAL A 354 -11.37 25.47 20.64
CA VAL A 354 -12.48 24.58 20.99
C VAL A 354 -13.85 25.02 20.48
N ASN A 355 -13.96 26.23 19.96
CA ASN A 355 -15.29 26.82 19.75
C ASN A 355 -15.80 26.80 18.30
N SER A 356 -15.10 26.28 17.31
CA SER A 356 -15.60 26.11 15.93
C SER A 356 -14.59 26.49 14.85
N PRO A 357 -14.65 25.90 13.67
CA PRO A 357 -15.27 24.64 13.31
C PRO A 357 -14.49 23.45 13.91
N LEU A 358 -15.20 22.32 14.04
CA LEU A 358 -14.65 21.10 14.63
C LEU A 358 -13.82 20.32 13.59
N ILE A 359 -12.99 19.39 14.08
CA ILE A 359 -12.40 18.35 13.24
C ILE A 359 -13.52 17.57 12.56
N SER A 360 -13.42 17.39 11.24
CA SER A 360 -14.33 16.58 10.45
C SER A 360 -13.68 15.27 10.05
N ILE A 361 -14.35 14.15 10.33
CA ILE A 361 -13.89 12.80 10.02
C ILE A 361 -15.00 12.07 9.28
N SER A 362 -14.70 11.53 8.10
CA SER A 362 -15.61 10.63 7.38
C SER A 362 -14.85 9.37 6.96
N ALA A 363 -15.34 8.20 7.37
CA ALA A 363 -14.70 6.93 7.06
C ALA A 363 -15.74 5.93 6.53
N TYR A 364 -15.41 5.30 5.39
CA TYR A 364 -16.27 4.35 4.70
C TYR A 364 -15.51 3.04 4.43
N ASN A 365 -16.06 1.93 4.90
CA ASN A 365 -15.48 0.60 4.71
C ASN A 365 -14.01 0.52 5.19
N CYS A 366 -13.71 1.09 6.34
CA CYS A 366 -12.36 1.17 6.88
C CYS A 366 -12.14 0.19 8.04
N GLU A 367 -10.87 -0.16 8.26
CA GLU A 367 -10.45 -1.00 9.37
C GLU A 367 -9.43 -0.25 10.24
N PHE A 368 -9.72 -0.10 11.54
CA PHE A 368 -8.84 0.53 12.52
C PHE A 368 -8.38 -0.51 13.54
N VAL A 369 -7.07 -0.69 13.68
CA VAL A 369 -6.49 -1.76 14.49
C VAL A 369 -5.38 -1.25 15.39
N THR A 370 -5.42 -1.66 16.66
CA THR A 370 -4.30 -1.53 17.59
C THR A 370 -4.03 -2.86 18.27
N GLU A 371 -2.76 -3.28 18.28
CA GLU A 371 -2.38 -4.62 18.74
C GLU A 371 -1.54 -4.63 20.01
N THR A 372 -1.05 -3.47 20.46
CA THR A 372 -0.15 -3.44 21.62
C THR A 372 -0.89 -3.60 22.91
N SER A 373 -0.16 -4.09 23.90
CA SER A 373 -0.63 -4.32 25.26
C SER A 373 -0.46 -3.11 26.19
N ASP A 374 -0.11 -1.97 25.64
CA ASP A 374 0.16 -0.78 26.46
C ASP A 374 -1.12 -0.13 26.98
N PHE A 375 -0.99 0.57 28.08
CA PHE A 375 -2.11 1.18 28.80
C PHE A 375 -2.87 2.22 27.97
N ASP A 376 -2.22 2.82 27.03
CA ASP A 376 -2.73 3.90 26.20
C ASP A 376 -3.03 3.39 24.80
N ASN A 377 -4.16 2.69 24.63
CA ASN A 377 -4.45 2.01 23.39
C ASN A 377 -5.94 2.11 23.00
N SER A 378 -6.20 2.74 21.88
CA SER A 378 -7.55 2.81 21.27
C SER A 378 -7.43 2.79 19.76
N ALA A 379 -8.20 1.94 19.06
CA ALA A 379 -8.17 1.95 17.61
C ALA A 379 -8.60 3.32 17.07
N VAL A 380 -9.68 3.91 17.61
CA VAL A 380 -10.04 5.30 17.36
C VAL A 380 -10.15 6.05 18.69
N TYR A 381 -9.42 7.16 18.82
CA TYR A 381 -9.39 7.99 20.00
C TYR A 381 -9.79 9.43 19.69
N ILE A 382 -11.04 9.74 19.95
CA ILE A 382 -11.61 11.09 19.80
C ILE A 382 -11.49 11.81 21.15
N ASN A 383 -10.43 12.59 21.29
CA ASN A 383 -10.06 13.26 22.54
C ASN A 383 -10.56 14.72 22.61
N VAL A 384 -11.01 15.26 21.53
CA VAL A 384 -11.51 16.64 21.39
C VAL A 384 -12.78 16.64 20.55
N PRO A 385 -13.60 17.70 20.61
CA PRO A 385 -14.83 17.76 19.86
C PRO A 385 -14.65 17.58 18.35
N VAL A 386 -15.45 16.69 17.77
CA VAL A 386 -15.43 16.36 16.35
C VAL A 386 -16.85 16.36 15.78
N VAL A 387 -16.93 16.36 14.43
CA VAL A 387 -18.06 15.84 13.66
C VAL A 387 -17.54 14.62 12.90
N ALA A 388 -17.91 13.43 13.34
CA ALA A 388 -17.40 12.18 12.81
C ALA A 388 -18.53 11.26 12.30
N TYR A 389 -18.29 10.66 11.15
CA TYR A 389 -19.16 9.67 10.54
C TYR A 389 -18.37 8.46 10.08
N PHE A 390 -18.76 7.29 10.56
CA PHE A 390 -18.17 6.00 10.21
C PHE A 390 -19.26 5.09 9.66
N GLU A 391 -19.07 4.54 8.47
CA GLU A 391 -20.00 3.61 7.83
C GLU A 391 -19.27 2.36 7.32
N GLY A 392 -19.80 1.18 7.66
CA GLY A 392 -19.23 -0.10 7.24
C GLY A 392 -17.82 -0.37 7.81
N CYS A 393 -17.48 0.28 8.94
CA CYS A 393 -16.14 0.22 9.50
C CYS A 393 -16.00 -0.84 10.60
N SER A 394 -14.78 -1.37 10.74
CA SER A 394 -14.40 -2.24 11.84
C SER A 394 -13.32 -1.60 12.72
N PHE A 395 -13.48 -1.77 14.03
CA PHE A 395 -12.57 -1.23 15.03
C PHE A 395 -12.12 -2.37 15.94
N ASN A 396 -10.83 -2.58 16.04
CA ASN A 396 -10.25 -3.61 16.89
C ASN A 396 -9.18 -3.00 17.78
N GLY A 397 -9.49 -2.88 19.06
CA GLY A 397 -8.61 -2.28 20.05
C GLY A 397 -8.16 -3.26 21.12
N GLY A 398 -6.97 -3.05 21.64
CA GLY A 398 -6.50 -3.79 22.80
C GLY A 398 -7.26 -3.40 24.07
N ARG A 399 -7.47 -2.10 24.28
CA ARG A 399 -8.15 -1.53 25.44
C ARG A 399 -9.50 -0.89 25.10
N HIS A 400 -9.54 -0.08 24.05
CA HIS A 400 -10.77 0.47 23.50
C HIS A 400 -10.77 0.29 21.98
N ALA A 401 -11.87 -0.16 21.40
CA ALA A 401 -12.01 -0.14 19.96
C ALA A 401 -12.31 1.29 19.49
N ALA A 402 -13.22 1.98 20.15
CA ALA A 402 -13.44 3.41 19.98
C ALA A 402 -13.60 4.10 21.34
N PHE A 403 -13.01 5.28 21.47
CA PHE A 403 -13.16 6.14 22.63
C PHE A 403 -13.54 7.55 22.18
N VAL A 404 -14.69 8.05 22.60
CA VAL A 404 -15.27 9.33 22.18
C VAL A 404 -15.47 10.25 23.36
N ARG A 405 -14.81 11.42 23.36
CA ARG A 405 -14.87 12.44 24.41
C ARG A 405 -15.11 13.85 23.87
N GLY A 406 -16.10 14.02 23.02
CA GLY A 406 -16.52 15.35 22.57
C GLY A 406 -17.08 15.40 21.16
N GLY A 407 -18.05 16.24 20.94
CA GLY A 407 -18.70 16.46 19.67
C GLY A 407 -19.72 15.41 19.30
N THR A 408 -19.89 15.16 18.02
CA THR A 408 -20.86 14.21 17.48
C THR A 408 -20.15 13.12 16.69
N ALA A 409 -20.42 11.85 17.03
CA ALA A 409 -19.92 10.71 16.28
C ALA A 409 -21.07 9.76 15.94
N THR A 410 -21.21 9.42 14.66
CA THR A 410 -22.18 8.44 14.18
C THR A 410 -21.43 7.23 13.64
N PHE A 411 -21.84 6.05 14.10
CA PHE A 411 -21.35 4.76 13.64
C PHE A 411 -22.52 3.99 13.02
N LYS A 412 -22.43 3.72 11.74
CA LYS A 412 -23.44 3.01 10.97
C LYS A 412 -22.86 1.74 10.35
N ASP A 413 -23.56 0.63 10.48
CA ASP A 413 -23.13 -0.67 9.95
C ASP A 413 -21.70 -1.05 10.41
N CYS A 414 -21.35 -0.72 11.66
CA CYS A 414 -20.02 -0.86 12.21
C CYS A 414 -19.91 -2.05 13.19
N THR A 415 -18.67 -2.53 13.37
CA THR A 415 -18.33 -3.51 14.40
C THR A 415 -17.18 -2.99 15.25
N MET A 416 -17.35 -2.97 16.56
CA MET A 416 -16.33 -2.57 17.53
C MET A 416 -15.98 -3.77 18.40
N THR A 417 -14.73 -4.17 18.39
CA THR A 417 -14.25 -5.35 19.10
C THR A 417 -13.07 -5.01 19.99
N VAL A 418 -13.13 -5.45 21.23
CA VAL A 418 -11.99 -5.36 22.14
C VAL A 418 -11.50 -6.75 22.47
N SER A 419 -10.17 -6.93 22.45
CA SER A 419 -9.56 -8.25 22.65
C SER A 419 -9.55 -8.74 24.09
N GLY A 420 -9.81 -7.85 25.04
CA GLY A 420 -9.85 -8.19 26.46
C GLY A 420 -8.50 -8.63 27.02
N LYS A 421 -7.39 -8.16 26.48
CA LYS A 421 -6.05 -8.51 26.96
C LYS A 421 -5.66 -7.80 28.25
N PHE A 422 -6.39 -6.79 28.67
CA PHE A 422 -6.02 -5.93 29.76
C PHE A 422 -6.96 -6.07 30.95
N SER A 423 -6.37 -6.10 32.15
CA SER A 423 -7.14 -5.93 33.36
C SER A 423 -7.65 -4.51 33.41
N PRO A 424 -8.95 -4.30 33.60
CA PRO A 424 -9.49 -2.98 33.73
C PRO A 424 -9.03 -2.34 35.02
N MET A 425 -8.77 -1.06 34.98
CA MET A 425 -8.68 -0.28 36.19
C MET A 425 -10.11 0.02 36.64
N ASN A 426 -10.38 -0.21 37.91
CA ASN A 426 -11.73 -0.07 38.46
C ASN A 426 -12.05 1.34 38.94
N LYS A 427 -11.17 2.30 38.62
CA LYS A 427 -11.36 3.68 39.06
C LYS A 427 -11.40 4.62 37.89
N TYR A 428 -12.42 5.44 37.89
CA TYR A 428 -12.48 6.65 37.12
C TYR A 428 -11.84 7.78 37.94
N PHE A 429 -10.95 8.55 37.32
CA PHE A 429 -10.37 9.74 37.93
C PHE A 429 -10.80 10.98 37.14
N GLU A 430 -11.34 11.94 37.88
CA GLU A 430 -11.79 13.21 37.30
C GLU A 430 -10.67 13.97 36.57
N THR A 431 -9.44 13.71 36.95
CA THR A 431 -8.23 14.34 36.43
C THR A 431 -7.52 13.55 35.34
N THR A 432 -8.16 12.55 34.75
CA THR A 432 -7.53 11.77 33.67
C THR A 432 -7.23 12.61 32.46
N TRP A 433 -5.98 12.89 32.34
CA TRP A 433 -5.42 13.64 31.22
C TRP A 433 -5.14 12.77 30.02
N GLY A 434 -5.02 11.52 30.26
CA GLY A 434 -4.56 10.61 29.27
C GLY A 434 -5.67 10.07 28.39
N SER A 435 -5.34 9.07 27.75
CA SER A 435 -6.01 8.21 26.83
C SER A 435 -7.06 7.30 27.46
N GLY A 436 -7.43 7.53 28.71
CA GLY A 436 -8.39 6.70 29.40
C GLY A 436 -7.81 5.39 29.93
N ASN A 437 -6.51 5.33 30.17
CA ASN A 437 -5.83 4.17 30.74
C ASN A 437 -6.34 3.78 32.13
N GLU A 438 -7.02 4.67 32.82
CA GLU A 438 -7.67 4.44 34.13
C GLU A 438 -9.13 4.01 34.01
N LEU A 439 -9.68 3.96 32.81
CA LEU A 439 -11.05 3.52 32.54
C LEU A 439 -11.08 2.01 32.29
N PRO A 440 -12.21 1.36 32.54
CA PRO A 440 -12.41 -0.04 32.18
C PRO A 440 -12.18 -0.29 30.69
N THR A 441 -11.67 -1.45 30.37
CA THR A 441 -11.58 -1.91 28.99
C THR A 441 -12.99 -2.06 28.38
N ALA A 442 -13.23 -1.42 27.25
CA ALA A 442 -14.52 -1.47 26.59
C ALA A 442 -14.39 -1.37 25.06
N ALA A 443 -15.30 -2.01 24.33
CA ALA A 443 -15.34 -1.87 22.88
C ALA A 443 -15.67 -0.43 22.49
N LEU A 444 -16.67 0.17 23.10
CA LEU A 444 -16.95 1.59 22.97
C LEU A 444 -16.91 2.27 24.34
N THR A 445 -16.11 3.31 24.45
CA THR A 445 -16.10 4.19 25.63
C THR A 445 -16.58 5.57 25.21
N ILE A 446 -17.55 6.10 25.97
CA ILE A 446 -18.13 7.42 25.74
C ILE A 446 -17.99 8.24 27.02
N GLY A 447 -17.54 9.48 26.89
CA GLY A 447 -17.45 10.38 28.01
C GLY A 447 -17.29 11.83 27.60
N ASN A 448 -17.01 12.68 28.58
CA ASN A 448 -16.59 14.05 28.33
C ASN A 448 -15.31 14.37 29.10
N ARG A 449 -14.65 15.45 28.75
CA ARG A 449 -13.42 15.89 29.43
C ARG A 449 -13.76 16.79 30.62
N SER A 450 -13.00 16.62 31.70
CA SER A 450 -13.18 17.37 32.94
C SER A 450 -12.58 18.79 32.91
N THR A 451 -11.82 19.12 31.90
CA THR A 451 -11.12 20.42 31.86
C THR A 451 -11.99 21.50 31.24
N SER A 452 -11.97 22.69 31.81
CA SER A 452 -12.71 23.86 31.34
C SER A 452 -12.41 24.30 29.91
N ALA A 453 -11.35 23.73 29.32
CA ALA A 453 -10.94 24.03 27.95
C ALA A 453 -11.80 23.36 26.87
N TYR A 454 -12.55 22.29 27.21
CA TYR A 454 -13.29 21.49 26.23
C TYR A 454 -14.75 21.35 26.66
N ASN A 455 -15.43 22.45 26.62
CA ASN A 455 -16.82 22.58 27.04
C ASN A 455 -17.77 22.12 25.91
N TYR A 456 -17.83 20.82 25.67
CA TYR A 456 -18.68 20.23 24.66
C TYR A 456 -19.43 19.02 25.18
N SER A 457 -20.69 18.92 24.77
CA SER A 457 -21.42 17.66 24.87
C SER A 457 -20.85 16.61 23.98
N THR A 458 -20.95 15.36 24.36
CA THR A 458 -20.61 14.20 23.57
C THR A 458 -21.88 13.49 23.15
N ASN A 459 -22.11 13.40 21.83
CA ASN A 459 -23.28 12.75 21.28
C ASN A 459 -22.83 11.60 20.37
N VAL A 460 -23.17 10.39 20.74
CA VAL A 460 -22.85 9.20 19.95
C VAL A 460 -24.14 8.57 19.45
N THR A 461 -24.17 8.24 18.15
CA THR A 461 -25.27 7.53 17.51
C THR A 461 -24.78 6.22 16.94
N LEU A 462 -25.47 5.12 17.27
CA LEU A 462 -25.22 3.79 16.74
C LEU A 462 -26.39 3.35 15.87
N LEU A 463 -26.11 3.01 14.62
CA LEU A 463 -27.08 2.50 13.66
C LEU A 463 -26.58 1.16 13.15
N ASN A 464 -27.33 0.08 13.37
CA ASN A 464 -26.94 -1.28 12.97
C ASN A 464 -25.49 -1.61 13.37
N THR A 465 -25.08 -1.21 14.57
CA THR A 465 -23.69 -1.31 15.04
C THR A 465 -23.56 -2.32 16.18
N LYS A 466 -22.54 -3.20 16.09
CA LYS A 466 -22.27 -4.25 17.07
C LYS A 466 -21.08 -3.90 17.95
N LEU A 467 -21.25 -4.01 19.26
CA LEU A 467 -20.21 -3.88 20.27
C LEU A 467 -19.89 -5.26 20.86
N GLU A 468 -18.63 -5.65 20.92
CA GLU A 468 -18.23 -7.00 21.30
C GLU A 468 -16.96 -7.05 22.15
N VAL A 469 -16.98 -7.92 23.17
CA VAL A 469 -15.80 -8.28 23.97
C VAL A 469 -15.46 -9.72 23.68
N LEU A 470 -14.29 -10.00 23.16
CA LEU A 470 -13.92 -11.34 22.69
C LEU A 470 -13.70 -12.37 23.81
N ASN A 471 -13.29 -11.96 24.99
CA ASN A 471 -12.87 -12.87 26.07
C ASN A 471 -13.80 -12.91 27.29
N ASN A 472 -14.99 -12.31 27.24
CA ASN A 472 -16.05 -12.36 28.28
C ASN A 472 -15.56 -12.21 29.74
N ALA A 473 -14.51 -11.44 29.98
CA ALA A 473 -14.03 -11.18 31.33
C ALA A 473 -15.06 -10.32 32.09
N ASP A 474 -15.37 -10.69 33.32
CA ASP A 474 -16.39 -10.01 34.13
C ASP A 474 -16.14 -8.52 34.35
N SER A 475 -14.91 -8.10 34.23
CA SER A 475 -14.46 -6.74 34.43
C SER A 475 -14.38 -5.88 33.17
N MET A 476 -14.81 -6.41 32.01
CA MET A 476 -14.78 -5.71 30.72
C MET A 476 -16.18 -5.45 30.20
N TYR A 477 -16.30 -4.44 29.37
CA TYR A 477 -17.60 -3.99 28.85
C TYR A 477 -17.58 -3.93 27.32
N ALA A 478 -18.71 -4.18 26.74
CA ALA A 478 -18.95 -3.83 25.35
C ALA A 478 -19.15 -2.31 25.22
N LEU A 479 -19.91 -1.72 26.15
CA LEU A 479 -20.13 -0.28 26.27
C LEU A 479 -19.80 0.19 27.68
N TYR A 480 -18.95 1.20 27.78
CA TYR A 480 -18.72 1.96 29.00
C TYR A 480 -18.99 3.44 28.73
N ALA A 481 -19.88 4.04 29.51
CA ALA A 481 -20.20 5.45 29.35
C ALA A 481 -20.17 6.17 30.72
N TYR A 482 -19.63 7.38 30.73
CA TYR A 482 -19.58 8.23 31.93
C TYR A 482 -19.88 9.69 31.59
N GLY A 483 -20.54 10.39 32.47
CA GLY A 483 -20.76 11.83 32.38
C GLY A 483 -20.06 12.54 33.53
N LEU A 484 -19.43 13.67 33.25
CA LEU A 484 -18.94 14.57 34.26
C LEU A 484 -19.99 15.67 34.48
N THR A 485 -20.42 15.85 35.71
CA THR A 485 -21.29 16.96 36.09
C THR A 485 -20.49 18.25 36.09
N LYS A 486 -20.38 18.86 34.96
CA LYS A 486 -19.82 20.19 34.87
C LYS A 486 -20.53 20.99 33.78
N ASP A 487 -21.14 22.09 34.17
CA ASP A 487 -21.52 23.19 33.28
C ASP A 487 -22.52 22.86 32.15
N ASN A 488 -23.54 22.03 32.40
CA ASN A 488 -24.60 21.72 31.43
C ASN A 488 -24.20 20.92 30.19
N TYR A 489 -23.01 20.34 30.15
CA TYR A 489 -22.60 19.46 29.07
C TYR A 489 -23.04 18.03 29.33
N THR A 490 -23.65 17.41 28.33
CA THR A 490 -24.25 16.08 28.42
C THR A 490 -23.43 15.04 27.65
N VAL A 491 -23.53 13.82 28.12
CA VAL A 491 -23.11 12.64 27.36
C VAL A 491 -24.35 11.90 26.93
N THR A 492 -24.55 11.78 25.61
CA THR A 492 -25.73 11.16 25.03
C THR A 492 -25.36 9.99 24.15
N LEU A 493 -26.02 8.87 24.33
CA LEU A 493 -25.97 7.72 23.43
C LEU A 493 -27.35 7.50 22.82
N SER A 494 -27.46 7.53 21.51
CA SER A 494 -28.64 7.12 20.75
C SER A 494 -28.34 5.84 19.98
N TYR A 495 -29.26 4.87 19.95
CA TYR A 495 -29.06 3.63 19.20
C TYR A 495 -30.38 3.09 18.63
N ASP A 496 -30.29 2.44 17.47
CA ASP A 496 -31.42 1.81 16.82
C ASP A 496 -31.70 0.37 17.30
N ASN A 497 -32.78 -0.21 16.81
CA ASN A 497 -33.19 -1.57 17.17
C ASN A 497 -32.27 -2.67 16.65
N ASN A 498 -31.43 -2.39 15.65
CA ASN A 498 -30.50 -3.33 15.02
C ASN A 498 -29.14 -3.32 15.70
N SER A 499 -28.86 -2.32 16.52
CA SER A 499 -27.60 -2.22 17.23
C SER A 499 -27.55 -3.15 18.44
N VAL A 500 -26.37 -3.79 18.63
CA VAL A 500 -26.11 -4.74 19.73
C VAL A 500 -25.10 -4.13 20.68
N LEU A 501 -25.57 -3.70 21.86
CA LEU A 501 -24.71 -3.01 22.83
C LEU A 501 -23.90 -3.95 23.73
N GLY A 502 -24.29 -5.21 23.89
CA GLY A 502 -23.62 -6.15 24.77
C GLY A 502 -23.65 -5.76 26.25
N LYS A 503 -22.62 -6.14 27.02
CA LYS A 503 -22.48 -5.81 28.43
C LYS A 503 -22.17 -4.33 28.59
N THR A 504 -23.08 -3.60 29.23
CA THR A 504 -23.04 -2.14 29.35
C THR A 504 -22.83 -1.72 30.80
N ASN A 505 -21.99 -0.68 31.00
CA ASN A 505 -21.84 0.03 32.24
C ASN A 505 -22.02 1.54 31.99
N LEU A 506 -23.04 2.11 32.63
CA LEU A 506 -23.29 3.55 32.67
C LEU A 506 -22.84 4.03 34.04
N ASN A 507 -21.73 4.73 34.11
CA ASN A 507 -21.22 5.23 35.37
C ASN A 507 -21.91 6.53 35.76
N ASP A 508 -22.94 6.40 36.58
CA ASP A 508 -23.77 7.51 37.06
C ASP A 508 -23.19 8.21 38.30
N GLU A 509 -22.09 7.72 38.89
CA GLU A 509 -21.54 8.28 40.12
C GLU A 509 -20.96 9.69 39.93
N ILE A 510 -20.67 10.09 38.69
CA ILE A 510 -19.96 11.32 38.40
C ILE A 510 -20.80 12.29 37.58
N GLY A 511 -21.86 11.82 36.93
CA GLY A 511 -22.75 12.63 36.11
C GLY A 511 -23.68 11.81 35.26
N THR A 512 -24.65 12.45 34.64
CA THR A 512 -25.72 11.78 33.93
C THR A 512 -25.30 11.42 32.49
N VAL A 513 -25.47 10.16 32.15
CA VAL A 513 -25.45 9.69 30.78
C VAL A 513 -26.88 9.48 30.29
N VAL A 514 -27.23 10.14 29.21
CA VAL A 514 -28.58 10.02 28.61
C VAL A 514 -28.55 8.95 27.52
N VAL A 515 -29.31 7.90 27.68
CA VAL A 515 -29.41 6.81 26.70
C VAL A 515 -30.80 6.82 26.07
N THR A 516 -30.84 6.90 24.75
CA THR A 516 -32.10 6.96 23.98
C THR A 516 -32.10 5.85 22.93
N ARG A 517 -33.19 5.10 22.86
CA ARG A 517 -33.44 4.15 21.78
C ARG A 517 -34.25 4.86 20.70
N LEU A 518 -33.74 4.84 19.46
CA LEU A 518 -34.35 5.48 18.28
C LEU A 518 -35.51 4.67 17.71
#